data_2da94c4429519a2f31384e78958f150d
#
_entry.id   2da94c4429519a2f31384e78958f150d
#
_cell.length_a   1.000
_cell.length_b   1.000
_cell.length_c   1.000
_cell.angle_alpha   90.00
_cell.angle_beta   90.00
_cell.angle_gamma   90.00
#
_symmetry.space_group_name_H-M   'P 1'
#
loop_
_entity.id
_entity.type
_entity.pdbx_description
1 polymer ?
#
loop_
_entity_poly.entity_id
_entity_poly.type
_entity_poly.pdbx_seq_one_letter_code
_entity_poly.pdbx_strand_id
1 'polypeptide(L)'
;MNRLKVEEALKHFLIEDIGDRDVSAVLFKDSDIGEAIVRFKEDGVVAGLQCFKWGYGLLDDAVDVELLKVDGDHVKAGEAIVHLKGPVASLLSGERVLLNLVQRMSAIATLTAKCVDELGSSHTRIVDTRKTTPGLRMFEKYAVRVGGGFNHRIGLYDAVMLKDNHIAAAGSITHAVEKVRASLGHMVMIEVEVETEGQLLEAIAAKPHVIMFDNQTPETMTRWAKLVPSSIRTEASGGIDLAKLAAYRHTGVDVISIGALTHSVSNIDISMNLSVSSKEAIFA
;
A
#
# COMPACT_ATOMS: atom_id res chain seq x y z
N MET A 1 -9.33 -3.22 5.27
CA MET A 1 -8.80 -4.55 4.84
C MET A 1 -9.77 -5.68 5.24
N ASN A 2 -9.67 -6.84 4.59
CA ASN A 2 -10.45 -8.01 5.01
C ASN A 2 -9.80 -8.65 6.24
N ARG A 3 -10.51 -8.65 7.38
CA ARG A 3 -10.01 -9.13 8.67
C ARG A 3 -9.48 -10.56 8.60
N LEU A 4 -10.21 -11.48 7.98
CA LEU A 4 -9.79 -12.90 7.90
C LEU A 4 -8.45 -13.07 7.20
N LYS A 5 -8.22 -12.32 6.08
CA LYS A 5 -6.94 -12.37 5.36
C LYS A 5 -5.82 -11.71 6.14
N VAL A 6 -6.12 -10.65 6.91
CA VAL A 6 -5.12 -9.97 7.73
C VAL A 6 -4.70 -10.84 8.90
N GLU A 7 -5.65 -11.46 9.62
CA GLU A 7 -5.35 -12.35 10.74
C GLU A 7 -4.54 -13.58 10.29
N GLU A 8 -4.86 -14.15 9.12
CA GLU A 8 -4.08 -15.24 8.54
C GLU A 8 -2.62 -14.82 8.26
N ALA A 9 -2.43 -13.64 7.65
CA ALA A 9 -1.10 -13.11 7.38
C ALA A 9 -0.32 -12.78 8.67
N LEU A 10 -0.97 -12.11 9.64
CA LEU A 10 -0.37 -11.78 10.94
C LEU A 10 0.05 -13.04 11.69
N LYS A 11 -0.77 -14.10 11.66
CA LYS A 11 -0.41 -15.38 12.26
C LYS A 11 0.89 -15.94 11.68
N HIS A 12 1.05 -15.90 10.34
CA HIS A 12 2.28 -16.35 9.70
C HIS A 12 3.48 -15.49 10.09
N PHE A 13 3.34 -14.16 10.15
CA PHE A 13 4.43 -13.26 10.54
C PHE A 13 4.84 -13.45 12.00
N LEU A 14 3.88 -13.64 12.91
CA LEU A 14 4.17 -13.93 14.32
C LEU A 14 4.85 -15.30 14.49
N ILE A 15 4.42 -16.32 13.73
CA ILE A 15 5.08 -17.64 13.76
C ILE A 15 6.51 -17.56 13.21
N GLU A 16 6.76 -16.76 12.17
CA GLU A 16 8.11 -16.54 11.60
C GLU A 16 9.07 -15.97 12.64
N ASP A 17 8.63 -14.98 13.44
CA ASP A 17 9.48 -14.27 14.39
C ASP A 17 9.62 -15.00 15.74
N ILE A 18 8.53 -15.55 16.26
CA ILE A 18 8.50 -16.18 17.59
C ILE A 18 8.98 -17.64 17.54
N GLY A 19 8.70 -18.36 16.43
CA GLY A 19 8.98 -19.78 16.30
C GLY A 19 8.25 -20.61 17.36
N ASP A 20 8.99 -21.52 18.03
CA ASP A 20 8.44 -22.36 19.10
C ASP A 20 8.28 -21.58 20.42
N ARG A 21 9.07 -20.54 20.64
CA ARG A 21 9.01 -19.68 21.85
C ARG A 21 9.92 -18.45 21.71
N ASP A 22 9.55 -17.36 22.38
CA ASP A 22 10.46 -16.26 22.70
C ASP A 22 11.38 -16.67 23.88
N VAL A 23 12.66 -16.84 23.60
CA VAL A 23 13.62 -17.25 24.64
C VAL A 23 13.88 -16.17 25.69
N SER A 24 13.63 -14.89 25.36
CA SER A 24 13.77 -13.75 26.29
C SER A 24 12.60 -13.66 27.27
N ALA A 25 11.48 -14.28 26.97
CA ALA A 25 10.30 -14.30 27.82
C ALA A 25 10.55 -14.95 29.20
N VAL A 26 11.61 -15.75 29.35
CA VAL A 26 12.03 -16.34 30.65
C VAL A 26 12.34 -15.29 31.72
N LEU A 27 12.61 -14.05 31.32
CA LEU A 27 12.87 -12.93 32.25
C LEU A 27 11.59 -12.47 32.98
N PHE A 28 10.41 -12.82 32.47
CA PHE A 28 9.15 -12.31 32.98
C PHE A 28 8.27 -13.45 33.48
N LYS A 29 7.44 -13.15 34.49
CA LYS A 29 6.40 -14.06 34.97
C LYS A 29 5.08 -13.70 34.26
N ASP A 30 4.18 -14.62 34.15
CA ASP A 30 2.83 -14.38 33.58
C ASP A 30 2.07 -13.27 34.34
N SER A 31 2.42 -13.04 35.63
CA SER A 31 1.86 -12.00 36.49
C SER A 31 2.47 -10.61 36.27
N ASP A 32 3.54 -10.49 35.47
CA ASP A 32 4.22 -9.22 35.25
C ASP A 32 3.48 -8.44 34.17
N ILE A 33 2.69 -7.48 34.63
CA ILE A 33 1.88 -6.61 33.76
C ILE A 33 2.63 -5.30 33.50
N GLY A 34 2.62 -4.89 32.25
CA GLY A 34 3.21 -3.61 31.80
C GLY A 34 2.25 -2.80 30.94
N GLU A 35 2.65 -1.57 30.71
CA GLU A 35 2.01 -0.66 29.77
C GLU A 35 3.06 -0.22 28.75
N ALA A 36 2.65 -0.13 27.45
CA ALA A 36 3.53 0.34 26.41
C ALA A 36 2.85 1.38 25.55
N ILE A 37 3.65 2.34 25.07
CA ILE A 37 3.17 3.39 24.18
C ILE A 37 3.95 3.34 22.88
N VAL A 38 3.22 3.24 21.79
CA VAL A 38 3.75 3.30 20.42
C VAL A 38 3.72 4.74 19.93
N ARG A 39 4.88 5.25 19.45
CA ARG A 39 5.05 6.65 19.02
C ARG A 39 5.76 6.75 17.69
N PHE A 40 5.33 7.70 16.87
CA PHE A 40 6.08 8.16 15.71
C PHE A 40 7.33 8.93 16.15
N LYS A 41 8.45 8.73 15.43
CA LYS A 41 9.70 9.47 15.65
C LYS A 41 9.90 10.59 14.64
N GLU A 42 9.09 10.62 13.60
CA GLU A 42 9.10 11.62 12.54
C GLU A 42 7.67 11.95 12.09
N ASP A 43 7.48 13.00 11.31
CA ASP A 43 6.15 13.41 10.82
C ASP A 43 5.65 12.42 9.74
N GLY A 44 4.37 12.04 9.80
CA GLY A 44 3.82 11.11 8.83
C GLY A 44 2.31 10.93 8.87
N VAL A 45 1.83 10.01 8.04
CA VAL A 45 0.44 9.56 7.98
C VAL A 45 0.35 8.16 8.56
N VAL A 46 -0.53 8.00 9.53
CA VAL A 46 -0.73 6.71 10.21
C VAL A 46 -1.47 5.73 9.31
N ALA A 47 -0.98 4.49 9.20
CA ALA A 47 -1.67 3.43 8.47
C ALA A 47 -1.43 2.05 9.10
N GLY A 48 -2.49 1.26 9.26
CA GLY A 48 -2.41 -0.13 9.71
C GLY A 48 -2.63 -0.33 11.21
N LEU A 49 -3.18 0.63 11.94
CA LEU A 49 -3.37 0.53 13.40
C LEU A 49 -4.16 -0.70 13.85
N GLN A 50 -5.12 -1.17 13.05
CA GLN A 50 -5.87 -2.38 13.37
C GLN A 50 -4.99 -3.64 13.45
N CYS A 51 -3.80 -3.62 12.84
CA CYS A 51 -2.85 -4.72 12.94
C CYS A 51 -2.37 -4.95 14.38
N PHE A 52 -2.26 -3.88 15.19
CA PHE A 52 -1.95 -4.03 16.63
C PHE A 52 -3.07 -4.81 17.33
N LYS A 53 -4.33 -4.41 17.14
CA LYS A 53 -5.47 -5.03 17.81
C LYS A 53 -5.64 -6.50 17.39
N TRP A 54 -5.54 -6.78 16.09
CA TRP A 54 -5.68 -8.16 15.59
C TRP A 54 -4.45 -9.01 15.90
N GLY A 55 -3.24 -8.43 15.84
CA GLY A 55 -1.99 -9.16 16.11
C GLY A 55 -1.85 -9.57 17.56
N TYR A 56 -2.09 -8.64 18.50
CA TYR A 56 -2.08 -8.99 19.91
C TYR A 56 -3.23 -9.93 20.29
N GLY A 57 -4.42 -9.76 19.73
CA GLY A 57 -5.52 -10.70 19.95
C GLY A 57 -5.26 -12.11 19.41
N LEU A 58 -4.32 -12.30 18.46
CA LEU A 58 -3.86 -13.62 18.02
C LEU A 58 -2.78 -14.19 18.94
N LEU A 59 -2.03 -13.32 19.60
CA LEU A 59 -0.91 -13.72 20.45
C LEU A 59 -1.35 -14.00 21.89
N ASP A 60 -2.15 -13.07 22.47
CA ASP A 60 -2.59 -13.15 23.87
C ASP A 60 -3.83 -12.25 24.09
N ASP A 61 -4.96 -12.85 24.42
CA ASP A 61 -6.22 -12.15 24.69
C ASP A 61 -6.17 -11.24 25.94
N ALA A 62 -5.15 -11.39 26.80
CA ALA A 62 -4.93 -10.55 27.98
C ALA A 62 -4.32 -9.19 27.62
N VAL A 63 -3.90 -8.97 26.38
CA VAL A 63 -3.37 -7.67 25.93
C VAL A 63 -4.52 -6.76 25.52
N ASP A 64 -4.71 -5.67 26.27
CA ASP A 64 -5.61 -4.58 25.89
C ASP A 64 -4.91 -3.60 24.94
N VAL A 65 -5.60 -3.23 23.84
CA VAL A 65 -5.08 -2.37 22.78
C VAL A 65 -6.01 -1.18 22.58
N GLU A 66 -5.57 -0.01 23.02
CA GLU A 66 -6.23 1.26 22.79
C GLU A 66 -5.59 2.00 21.62
N LEU A 67 -6.36 2.25 20.56
CA LEU A 67 -5.92 3.04 19.41
C LEU A 67 -6.18 4.52 19.70
N LEU A 68 -5.10 5.32 19.80
CA LEU A 68 -5.17 6.75 20.11
C LEU A 68 -5.36 7.62 18.87
N LYS A 69 -5.22 7.04 17.69
CA LYS A 69 -5.37 7.68 16.38
C LYS A 69 -6.17 6.74 15.46
N VAL A 70 -6.51 7.24 14.29
CA VAL A 70 -7.11 6.43 13.20
C VAL A 70 -6.24 6.45 11.96
N ASP A 71 -6.40 5.44 11.10
CA ASP A 71 -5.69 5.39 9.83
C ASP A 71 -6.07 6.61 8.96
N GLY A 72 -5.07 7.31 8.45
CA GLY A 72 -5.20 8.56 7.71
C GLY A 72 -4.89 9.82 8.53
N ASP A 73 -4.77 9.72 9.85
CA ASP A 73 -4.34 10.85 10.65
C ASP A 73 -2.92 11.28 10.34
N HIS A 74 -2.71 12.59 10.20
CA HIS A 74 -1.39 13.19 10.14
C HIS A 74 -0.86 13.38 11.55
N VAL A 75 0.33 12.85 11.83
CA VAL A 75 0.96 12.92 13.15
C VAL A 75 2.33 13.57 13.08
N LYS A 76 2.75 14.18 14.19
CA LYS A 76 4.07 14.75 14.38
C LYS A 76 5.00 13.81 15.11
N ALA A 77 6.30 14.05 14.98
CA ALA A 77 7.31 13.37 15.79
C ALA A 77 6.98 13.45 17.29
N GLY A 78 7.04 12.30 17.97
CA GLY A 78 6.72 12.17 19.39
C GLY A 78 5.25 11.86 19.70
N GLU A 79 4.32 12.00 18.74
CA GLU A 79 2.91 11.68 19.01
C GLU A 79 2.68 10.17 19.23
N ALA A 80 1.87 9.86 20.25
CA ALA A 80 1.43 8.52 20.57
C ALA A 80 0.30 8.09 19.62
N ILE A 81 0.36 6.84 19.13
CA ILE A 81 -0.63 6.27 18.22
C ILE A 81 -1.37 5.07 18.80
N VAL A 82 -0.73 4.31 19.71
CA VAL A 82 -1.32 3.15 20.38
C VAL A 82 -0.85 3.13 21.83
N HIS A 83 -1.76 2.79 22.74
CA HIS A 83 -1.48 2.41 24.13
C HIS A 83 -1.79 0.92 24.28
N LEU A 84 -0.89 0.18 24.91
CA LEU A 84 -0.98 -1.24 25.15
C LEU A 84 -0.87 -1.52 26.64
N LYS A 85 -1.63 -2.50 27.14
CA LYS A 85 -1.55 -2.97 28.52
C LYS A 85 -1.73 -4.49 28.56
N GLY A 86 -0.84 -5.20 29.24
CA GLY A 86 -0.93 -6.64 29.35
C GLY A 86 0.35 -7.31 29.87
N PRO A 87 0.45 -8.65 29.75
CA PRO A 87 1.65 -9.37 30.13
C PRO A 87 2.88 -8.86 29.39
N VAL A 88 3.94 -8.56 30.13
CA VAL A 88 5.19 -7.98 29.58
C VAL A 88 5.77 -8.87 28.46
N ALA A 89 5.79 -10.18 28.68
CA ALA A 89 6.27 -11.12 27.69
C ALA A 89 5.51 -11.00 26.36
N SER A 90 4.19 -10.97 26.42
CA SER A 90 3.32 -10.86 25.23
C SER A 90 3.50 -9.53 24.52
N LEU A 91 3.61 -8.41 25.28
CA LEU A 91 3.85 -7.09 24.69
C LEU A 91 5.16 -7.05 23.88
N LEU A 92 6.24 -7.64 24.43
CA LEU A 92 7.55 -7.67 23.76
C LEU A 92 7.60 -8.65 22.61
N SER A 93 7.00 -9.84 22.73
CA SER A 93 7.00 -10.85 21.67
C SER A 93 6.22 -10.38 20.41
N GLY A 94 5.19 -9.56 20.56
CA GLY A 94 4.44 -9.00 19.43
C GLY A 94 5.04 -7.74 18.81
N GLU A 95 5.94 -7.06 19.53
CA GLU A 95 6.43 -5.73 19.20
C GLU A 95 6.99 -5.64 17.77
N ARG A 96 8.00 -6.44 17.46
CA ARG A 96 8.79 -6.29 16.24
C ARG A 96 7.96 -6.47 14.98
N VAL A 97 7.17 -7.53 14.91
CA VAL A 97 6.29 -7.84 13.77
C VAL A 97 5.31 -6.70 13.51
N LEU A 98 4.64 -6.24 14.56
CA LEU A 98 3.60 -5.22 14.43
C LEU A 98 4.19 -3.84 14.11
N LEU A 99 5.32 -3.48 14.73
CA LEU A 99 6.03 -2.24 14.36
C LEU A 99 6.51 -2.27 12.91
N ASN A 100 7.17 -3.33 12.46
CA ASN A 100 7.67 -3.42 11.08
C ASN A 100 6.54 -3.24 10.05
N LEU A 101 5.39 -3.86 10.29
CA LEU A 101 4.24 -3.76 9.39
C LEU A 101 3.66 -2.34 9.36
N VAL A 102 3.45 -1.72 10.54
CA VAL A 102 2.86 -0.38 10.64
C VAL A 102 3.84 0.70 10.16
N GLN A 103 5.14 0.55 10.41
CA GLN A 103 6.19 1.41 9.85
C GLN A 103 6.14 1.40 8.32
N ARG A 104 6.06 0.22 7.70
CA ARG A 104 5.95 0.07 6.25
C ARG A 104 4.69 0.70 5.69
N MET A 105 3.54 0.40 6.29
CA MET A 105 2.25 0.92 5.85
C MET A 105 2.17 2.43 5.99
N SER A 106 2.63 2.97 7.11
CA SER A 106 2.63 4.43 7.35
C SER A 106 3.59 5.16 6.41
N ALA A 107 4.72 4.57 6.08
CA ALA A 107 5.65 5.12 5.09
C ALA A 107 5.00 5.23 3.69
N ILE A 108 4.30 4.18 3.25
CA ILE A 108 3.58 4.17 1.98
C ILE A 108 2.45 5.21 1.98
N ALA A 109 1.67 5.28 3.06
CA ALA A 109 0.61 6.27 3.19
C ALA A 109 1.16 7.70 3.16
N THR A 110 2.26 7.95 3.87
CA THR A 110 2.94 9.25 3.91
C THR A 110 3.48 9.66 2.53
N LEU A 111 4.14 8.74 1.82
CA LEU A 111 4.64 9.03 0.47
C LEU A 111 3.48 9.26 -0.50
N THR A 112 2.41 8.48 -0.38
CA THR A 112 1.21 8.64 -1.23
C THR A 112 0.56 10.00 -0.99
N ALA A 113 0.39 10.42 0.28
CA ALA A 113 -0.16 11.73 0.60
C ALA A 113 0.69 12.86 0.00
N LYS A 114 2.02 12.79 0.14
CA LYS A 114 2.94 13.75 -0.51
C LYS A 114 2.77 13.79 -2.03
N CYS A 115 2.59 12.62 -2.67
CA CYS A 115 2.37 12.56 -4.11
C CYS A 115 1.02 13.16 -4.51
N VAL A 116 -0.04 12.92 -3.76
CA VAL A 116 -1.38 13.49 -4.01
C VAL A 116 -1.34 15.01 -3.88
N ASP A 117 -0.71 15.53 -2.82
CA ASP A 117 -0.54 16.96 -2.58
C ASP A 117 0.31 17.62 -3.68
N GLU A 118 1.44 17.00 -4.06
CA GLU A 118 2.31 17.52 -5.13
C GLU A 118 1.61 17.56 -6.49
N LEU A 119 0.85 16.51 -6.82
CA LEU A 119 0.06 16.51 -8.04
C LEU A 119 -1.00 17.63 -8.03
N GLY A 120 -1.68 17.85 -6.91
CA GLY A 120 -2.66 18.93 -6.71
C GLY A 120 -3.76 18.98 -7.77
N SER A 121 -4.17 17.83 -8.33
CA SER A 121 -5.17 17.71 -9.37
C SER A 121 -6.51 17.22 -8.83
N SER A 122 -7.61 17.87 -9.24
CA SER A 122 -8.96 17.38 -8.96
C SER A 122 -9.44 16.33 -9.97
N HIS A 123 -8.77 16.22 -11.13
CA HIS A 123 -9.11 15.29 -12.21
C HIS A 123 -8.24 14.02 -12.14
N THR A 124 -6.93 14.19 -12.20
CA THR A 124 -5.96 13.08 -12.29
C THR A 124 -5.79 12.40 -10.94
N ARG A 125 -5.85 11.08 -10.91
CA ARG A 125 -5.71 10.26 -9.71
C ARG A 125 -4.37 9.52 -9.69
N ILE A 126 -3.76 9.42 -8.50
CA ILE A 126 -2.58 8.59 -8.28
C ILE A 126 -3.02 7.18 -7.92
N VAL A 127 -2.41 6.18 -8.55
CA VAL A 127 -2.62 4.76 -8.24
C VAL A 127 -1.29 4.03 -7.98
N ASP A 128 -1.41 2.93 -7.26
CA ASP A 128 -0.32 1.96 -7.09
C ASP A 128 -0.12 1.08 -8.34
N THR A 129 0.72 0.06 -8.19
CA THR A 129 0.97 -0.96 -9.23
C THR A 129 0.97 -2.36 -8.61
N ARG A 130 1.36 -3.37 -9.38
CA ARG A 130 1.67 -4.72 -8.88
C ARG A 130 3.13 -4.89 -8.43
N LYS A 131 3.94 -3.83 -8.47
CA LYS A 131 5.33 -3.81 -7.96
C LYS A 131 5.32 -3.71 -6.43
N THR A 132 4.79 -4.72 -5.77
CA THR A 132 4.63 -4.83 -4.32
C THR A 132 5.54 -5.92 -3.76
N THR A 133 5.89 -5.81 -2.48
CA THR A 133 6.61 -6.87 -1.76
C THR A 133 5.77 -8.15 -1.73
N PRO A 134 6.33 -9.32 -2.13
CA PRO A 134 5.61 -10.58 -2.02
C PRO A 134 5.07 -10.81 -0.61
N GLY A 135 3.80 -11.24 -0.51
CA GLY A 135 3.11 -11.40 0.78
C GLY A 135 2.48 -10.12 1.34
N LEU A 136 3.02 -8.93 1.05
CA LEU A 136 2.54 -7.67 1.65
C LEU A 136 1.57 -6.87 0.78
N ARG A 137 1.22 -7.31 -0.42
CA ARG A 137 0.39 -6.55 -1.37
C ARG A 137 -0.90 -6.00 -0.78
N MET A 138 -1.60 -6.77 0.03
CA MET A 138 -2.85 -6.33 0.67
C MET A 138 -2.63 -5.12 1.59
N PHE A 139 -1.57 -5.16 2.38
CA PHE A 139 -1.20 -4.10 3.30
C PHE A 139 -0.69 -2.85 2.57
N GLU A 140 0.18 -3.03 1.57
CA GLU A 140 0.76 -1.93 0.80
C GLU A 140 -0.30 -1.19 -0.02
N LYS A 141 -1.20 -1.92 -0.69
CA LYS A 141 -2.31 -1.31 -1.44
C LYS A 141 -3.34 -0.63 -0.52
N TYR A 142 -3.58 -1.17 0.66
CA TYR A 142 -4.40 -0.49 1.67
C TYR A 142 -3.75 0.82 2.11
N ALA A 143 -2.45 0.83 2.37
CA ALA A 143 -1.71 2.02 2.78
C ALA A 143 -1.74 3.12 1.71
N VAL A 144 -1.68 2.78 0.42
CA VAL A 144 -1.89 3.74 -0.68
C VAL A 144 -3.28 4.38 -0.59
N ARG A 145 -4.33 3.60 -0.28
CA ARG A 145 -5.69 4.14 -0.10
C ARG A 145 -5.78 5.09 1.09
N VAL A 146 -5.11 4.74 2.20
CA VAL A 146 -5.05 5.58 3.41
C VAL A 146 -4.37 6.92 3.11
N GLY A 147 -3.30 6.92 2.30
CA GLY A 147 -2.62 8.14 1.86
C GLY A 147 -3.37 8.97 0.81
N GLY A 148 -4.61 8.62 0.47
CA GLY A 148 -5.44 9.37 -0.50
C GLY A 148 -5.27 8.94 -1.96
N GLY A 149 -4.43 7.94 -2.25
CA GLY A 149 -4.31 7.33 -3.56
C GLY A 149 -5.43 6.33 -3.87
N PHE A 150 -5.33 5.67 -5.02
CA PHE A 150 -6.26 4.63 -5.46
C PHE A 150 -5.49 3.35 -5.80
N ASN A 151 -6.19 2.25 -5.96
CA ASN A 151 -5.56 1.00 -6.35
C ASN A 151 -5.75 0.74 -7.84
N HIS A 152 -4.66 0.39 -8.53
CA HIS A 152 -4.69 -0.35 -9.78
C HIS A 152 -5.11 -1.79 -9.51
N ARG A 153 -5.31 -2.63 -10.52
CA ARG A 153 -5.67 -4.04 -10.36
C ARG A 153 -4.83 -4.73 -9.27
N ILE A 154 -5.49 -5.55 -8.45
CA ILE A 154 -4.88 -6.22 -7.31
C ILE A 154 -4.01 -7.40 -7.76
N GLY A 155 -4.48 -8.15 -8.75
CA GLY A 155 -3.79 -9.32 -9.27
C GLY A 155 -4.06 -9.56 -10.75
N LEU A 156 -3.60 -10.70 -11.25
CA LEU A 156 -3.83 -11.11 -12.64
C LEU A 156 -5.29 -11.51 -12.91
N TYR A 157 -6.02 -11.81 -11.86
CA TYR A 157 -7.43 -12.24 -11.89
C TYR A 157 -8.43 -11.07 -11.92
N ASP A 158 -7.98 -9.84 -11.75
CA ASP A 158 -8.84 -8.66 -11.54
C ASP A 158 -9.16 -7.93 -12.84
N ALA A 159 -8.16 -7.71 -13.69
CA ALA A 159 -8.32 -7.09 -14.99
C ALA A 159 -7.22 -7.55 -15.96
N VAL A 160 -7.49 -7.46 -17.26
CA VAL A 160 -6.51 -7.71 -18.30
C VAL A 160 -5.67 -6.46 -18.54
N MET A 161 -4.35 -6.65 -18.68
CA MET A 161 -3.42 -5.65 -19.17
C MET A 161 -2.61 -6.26 -20.30
N LEU A 162 -2.75 -5.70 -21.49
CA LEU A 162 -2.03 -6.10 -22.69
C LEU A 162 -0.77 -5.24 -22.82
N LYS A 163 0.37 -5.87 -22.69
CA LYS A 163 1.71 -5.30 -22.77
C LYS A 163 2.39 -5.68 -24.07
N ASP A 164 3.55 -5.11 -24.34
CA ASP A 164 4.42 -5.37 -25.49
C ASP A 164 4.51 -6.86 -25.86
N ASN A 165 4.85 -7.72 -24.90
CA ASN A 165 4.96 -9.16 -25.13
C ASN A 165 3.62 -9.84 -25.46
N HIS A 166 2.51 -9.37 -24.89
CA HIS A 166 1.18 -9.90 -25.23
C HIS A 166 0.79 -9.49 -26.66
N ILE A 167 1.06 -8.24 -27.01
CA ILE A 167 0.77 -7.68 -28.34
C ILE A 167 1.61 -8.36 -29.40
N ALA A 168 2.92 -8.54 -29.15
CA ALA A 168 3.83 -9.25 -30.03
C ALA A 168 3.38 -10.70 -30.28
N ALA A 169 2.96 -11.41 -29.22
CA ALA A 169 2.48 -12.79 -29.34
C ALA A 169 1.12 -12.89 -30.06
N ALA A 170 0.28 -11.86 -29.98
CA ALA A 170 -1.02 -11.81 -30.67
C ALA A 170 -0.92 -11.27 -32.10
N GLY A 171 0.18 -10.59 -32.45
CA GLY A 171 0.44 -9.99 -33.77
C GLY A 171 -0.03 -8.54 -33.91
N SER A 172 -1.05 -8.10 -33.17
CA SER A 172 -1.51 -6.71 -33.14
C SER A 172 -2.33 -6.41 -31.89
N ILE A 173 -2.51 -5.12 -31.56
CA ILE A 173 -3.36 -4.66 -30.47
C ILE A 173 -4.81 -5.06 -30.73
N THR A 174 -5.31 -4.83 -31.93
CA THR A 174 -6.68 -5.15 -32.35
C THR A 174 -6.98 -6.63 -32.12
N HIS A 175 -6.11 -7.51 -32.63
CA HIS A 175 -6.30 -8.96 -32.48
C HIS A 175 -6.22 -9.40 -31.01
N ALA A 176 -5.31 -8.82 -30.21
CA ALA A 176 -5.20 -9.12 -28.79
C ALA A 176 -6.49 -8.74 -28.02
N VAL A 177 -7.04 -7.54 -28.26
CA VAL A 177 -8.27 -7.08 -27.64
C VAL A 177 -9.48 -7.91 -28.05
N GLU A 178 -9.61 -8.24 -29.34
CA GLU A 178 -10.69 -9.11 -29.86
C GLU A 178 -10.66 -10.50 -29.24
N LYS A 179 -9.47 -11.11 -29.16
CA LYS A 179 -9.26 -12.43 -28.54
C LYS A 179 -9.63 -12.45 -27.06
N VAL A 180 -9.27 -11.40 -26.33
CA VAL A 180 -9.64 -11.24 -24.91
C VAL A 180 -11.16 -11.13 -24.77
N ARG A 181 -11.81 -10.28 -25.56
CA ARG A 181 -13.27 -10.09 -25.54
C ARG A 181 -14.05 -11.37 -25.89
N ALA A 182 -13.55 -12.15 -26.83
CA ALA A 182 -14.17 -13.42 -27.20
C ALA A 182 -14.03 -14.50 -26.09
N SER A 183 -13.02 -14.38 -25.24
CA SER A 183 -12.70 -15.40 -24.24
C SER A 183 -13.20 -15.07 -22.83
N LEU A 184 -13.41 -13.79 -22.49
CA LEU A 184 -13.74 -13.33 -21.16
C LEU A 184 -15.11 -12.64 -21.10
N GLY A 185 -15.73 -12.64 -19.90
CA GLY A 185 -17.01 -11.98 -19.66
C GLY A 185 -16.90 -10.44 -19.72
N HIS A 186 -18.05 -9.79 -19.97
CA HIS A 186 -18.16 -8.33 -20.15
C HIS A 186 -17.76 -7.50 -18.90
N MET A 187 -17.66 -8.13 -17.73
CA MET A 187 -17.26 -7.46 -16.48
C MET A 187 -15.74 -7.30 -16.34
N VAL A 188 -14.94 -7.89 -17.24
CA VAL A 188 -13.47 -7.81 -17.16
C VAL A 188 -12.99 -6.57 -17.92
N MET A 189 -12.29 -5.68 -17.21
CA MET A 189 -11.67 -4.50 -17.81
C MET A 189 -10.46 -4.91 -18.66
N ILE A 190 -10.24 -4.22 -19.78
CA ILE A 190 -9.10 -4.39 -20.68
C ILE A 190 -8.33 -3.08 -20.74
N GLU A 191 -7.06 -3.15 -20.38
CA GLU A 191 -6.08 -2.08 -20.49
C GLU A 191 -5.02 -2.46 -21.53
N VAL A 192 -4.59 -1.46 -22.33
CA VAL A 192 -3.56 -1.61 -23.36
C VAL A 192 -2.44 -0.61 -23.10
N GLU A 193 -1.21 -1.10 -22.98
CA GLU A 193 0.00 -0.30 -22.87
C GLU A 193 0.49 0.08 -24.27
N VAL A 194 0.80 1.36 -24.51
CA VAL A 194 1.26 1.90 -25.79
C VAL A 194 2.48 2.79 -25.61
N GLU A 195 3.44 2.65 -26.54
CA GLU A 195 4.71 3.40 -26.53
C GLU A 195 4.84 4.32 -27.75
N THR A 196 4.02 4.13 -28.80
CA THR A 196 4.09 4.89 -30.03
C THR A 196 2.71 5.44 -30.42
N GLU A 197 2.70 6.51 -31.23
CA GLU A 197 1.44 7.10 -31.73
C GLU A 197 0.67 6.15 -32.65
N GLY A 198 1.38 5.29 -33.41
CA GLY A 198 0.76 4.24 -34.20
C GLY A 198 0.01 3.23 -33.36
N GLN A 199 0.61 2.77 -32.26
CA GLN A 199 -0.05 1.90 -31.28
C GLN A 199 -1.23 2.57 -30.59
N LEU A 200 -1.10 3.88 -30.26
CA LEU A 200 -2.19 4.65 -29.69
C LEU A 200 -3.42 4.68 -30.62
N LEU A 201 -3.23 4.98 -31.91
CA LEU A 201 -4.33 5.05 -32.89
C LEU A 201 -4.98 3.67 -33.09
N GLU A 202 -4.19 2.61 -33.09
CA GLU A 202 -4.70 1.23 -33.16
C GLU A 202 -5.49 0.88 -31.88
N ALA A 203 -4.97 1.25 -30.68
CA ALA A 203 -5.65 1.02 -29.41
C ALA A 203 -6.99 1.78 -29.35
N ILE A 204 -7.04 3.06 -29.80
CA ILE A 204 -8.28 3.82 -29.87
C ILE A 204 -9.31 3.10 -30.77
N ALA A 205 -8.91 2.60 -31.93
CA ALA A 205 -9.78 1.85 -32.85
C ALA A 205 -10.28 0.54 -32.21
N ALA A 206 -9.45 -0.15 -31.42
CA ALA A 206 -9.81 -1.39 -30.71
C ALA A 206 -10.70 -1.16 -29.47
N LYS A 207 -10.84 0.10 -29.01
CA LYS A 207 -11.74 0.53 -27.91
C LYS A 207 -11.57 -0.27 -26.61
N PRO A 208 -10.35 -0.38 -26.01
CA PRO A 208 -10.20 -0.94 -24.67
C PRO A 208 -10.89 -0.04 -23.63
N HIS A 209 -10.88 -0.43 -22.37
CA HIS A 209 -11.41 0.40 -21.28
C HIS A 209 -10.40 1.46 -20.82
N VAL A 210 -9.09 1.12 -20.92
CA VAL A 210 -7.97 1.99 -20.51
C VAL A 210 -6.86 1.90 -21.56
N ILE A 211 -6.22 3.02 -21.86
CA ILE A 211 -4.98 3.11 -22.63
C ILE A 211 -3.91 3.71 -21.72
N MET A 212 -2.83 2.96 -21.49
CA MET A 212 -1.68 3.41 -20.71
C MET A 212 -0.58 3.90 -21.64
N PHE A 213 -0.14 5.14 -21.43
CA PHE A 213 1.00 5.75 -22.09
C PHE A 213 2.27 5.41 -21.31
N ASP A 214 3.05 4.45 -21.81
CA ASP A 214 4.25 4.01 -21.09
C ASP A 214 5.48 4.80 -21.51
N ASN A 215 6.24 5.25 -20.52
CA ASN A 215 7.50 5.98 -20.66
C ASN A 215 7.46 7.22 -21.58
N GLN A 216 6.32 7.93 -21.64
CA GLN A 216 6.15 9.14 -22.45
C GLN A 216 6.46 10.42 -21.67
N THR A 217 6.86 11.49 -22.40
CA THR A 217 7.02 12.81 -21.78
C THR A 217 5.67 13.46 -21.48
N PRO A 218 5.59 14.39 -20.51
CA PRO A 218 4.36 15.13 -20.21
C PRO A 218 3.77 15.84 -21.44
N GLU A 219 4.60 16.36 -22.34
CA GLU A 219 4.17 17.02 -23.57
C GLU A 219 3.51 16.04 -24.54
N THR A 220 4.11 14.84 -24.71
CA THR A 220 3.53 13.75 -25.52
C THR A 220 2.22 13.28 -24.92
N MET A 221 2.15 13.06 -23.60
CA MET A 221 0.94 12.66 -22.91
C MET A 221 -0.19 13.68 -23.06
N THR A 222 0.14 14.98 -22.95
CA THR A 222 -0.83 16.06 -23.18
C THR A 222 -1.42 16.05 -24.60
N ARG A 223 -0.60 15.73 -25.60
CA ARG A 223 -1.03 15.61 -26.99
C ARG A 223 -1.90 14.36 -27.18
N TRP A 224 -1.46 13.21 -26.67
CA TRP A 224 -2.14 11.93 -26.81
C TRP A 224 -3.45 11.87 -26.05
N ALA A 225 -3.53 12.43 -24.83
CA ALA A 225 -4.77 12.49 -24.08
C ALA A 225 -5.91 13.18 -24.84
N LYS A 226 -5.60 14.19 -25.66
CA LYS A 226 -6.58 14.88 -26.51
C LYS A 226 -7.10 14.05 -27.69
N LEU A 227 -6.37 13.02 -28.10
CA LEU A 227 -6.76 12.11 -29.19
C LEU A 227 -7.68 11.00 -28.70
N VAL A 228 -7.61 10.64 -27.41
CA VAL A 228 -8.38 9.55 -26.83
C VAL A 228 -9.82 10.00 -26.56
N PRO A 229 -10.83 9.27 -27.05
CA PRO A 229 -12.23 9.56 -26.73
C PRO A 229 -12.52 9.44 -25.24
N SER A 230 -13.41 10.27 -24.69
CA SER A 230 -13.79 10.29 -23.27
C SER A 230 -14.40 8.97 -22.74
N SER A 231 -14.78 8.06 -23.62
CA SER A 231 -15.23 6.70 -23.26
C SER A 231 -14.10 5.75 -22.87
N ILE A 232 -12.83 6.13 -23.13
CA ILE A 232 -11.64 5.35 -22.81
C ILE A 232 -10.84 6.15 -21.77
N ARG A 233 -10.47 5.53 -20.66
CA ARG A 233 -9.61 6.18 -19.65
C ARG A 233 -8.16 6.19 -20.11
N THR A 234 -7.46 7.24 -19.71
CA THR A 234 -6.03 7.40 -20.00
C THR A 234 -5.21 7.23 -18.73
N GLU A 235 -4.10 6.49 -18.82
CA GLU A 235 -3.16 6.29 -17.74
C GLU A 235 -1.76 6.69 -18.18
N ALA A 236 -1.03 7.40 -17.31
CA ALA A 236 0.40 7.68 -17.44
C ALA A 236 1.20 6.72 -16.59
N SER A 237 2.25 6.12 -17.16
CA SER A 237 3.17 5.20 -16.47
C SER A 237 4.61 5.39 -16.93
N GLY A 238 5.56 4.81 -16.18
CA GLY A 238 6.97 4.76 -16.55
C GLY A 238 7.83 5.84 -15.87
N GLY A 239 8.64 5.46 -14.88
CA GLY A 239 9.67 6.29 -14.25
C GLY A 239 9.16 7.56 -13.56
N ILE A 240 7.87 7.62 -13.22
CA ILE A 240 7.25 8.76 -12.52
C ILE A 240 7.47 8.59 -11.01
N ASP A 241 7.99 9.63 -10.38
CA ASP A 241 8.26 9.74 -8.94
C ASP A 241 7.78 11.10 -8.41
N LEU A 242 7.88 11.29 -7.09
CA LEU A 242 7.44 12.51 -6.41
C LEU A 242 8.05 13.78 -7.05
N ALA A 243 9.33 13.75 -7.40
CA ALA A 243 10.04 14.93 -7.91
C ALA A 243 9.55 15.36 -9.31
N LYS A 244 8.97 14.43 -10.08
CA LYS A 244 8.49 14.68 -11.44
C LYS A 244 7.01 15.00 -11.52
N LEU A 245 6.23 14.71 -10.47
CA LEU A 245 4.77 14.77 -10.49
C LEU A 245 4.18 16.11 -10.93
N ALA A 246 4.81 17.23 -10.52
CA ALA A 246 4.34 18.56 -10.90
C ALA A 246 4.21 18.74 -12.42
N ALA A 247 5.11 18.13 -13.21
CA ALA A 247 5.09 18.19 -14.67
C ALA A 247 3.87 17.47 -15.30
N TYR A 248 3.27 16.54 -14.57
CA TYR A 248 2.12 15.76 -15.05
C TYR A 248 0.76 16.38 -14.69
N ARG A 249 0.72 17.41 -13.83
CA ARG A 249 -0.52 18.05 -13.34
C ARG A 249 -1.51 18.45 -14.42
N HIS A 250 -1.01 18.90 -15.56
CA HIS A 250 -1.80 19.47 -16.64
C HIS A 250 -1.82 18.61 -17.91
N THR A 251 -1.39 17.36 -17.84
CA THR A 251 -1.37 16.46 -19.01
C THR A 251 -2.76 16.05 -19.48
N GLY A 252 -3.75 16.11 -18.58
CA GLY A 252 -5.14 15.72 -18.87
C GLY A 252 -5.38 14.21 -18.82
N VAL A 253 -4.39 13.40 -18.40
CA VAL A 253 -4.60 11.97 -18.15
C VAL A 253 -5.50 11.75 -16.92
N ASP A 254 -6.29 10.68 -16.93
CA ASP A 254 -7.18 10.35 -15.81
C ASP A 254 -6.44 9.78 -14.62
N VAL A 255 -5.34 9.03 -14.88
CA VAL A 255 -4.65 8.25 -13.87
C VAL A 255 -3.12 8.34 -14.06
N ILE A 256 -2.38 8.36 -12.96
CA ILE A 256 -0.91 8.20 -12.94
C ILE A 256 -0.57 7.02 -12.05
N SER A 257 0.05 5.97 -12.60
CA SER A 257 0.52 4.83 -11.82
C SER A 257 1.97 5.02 -11.38
N ILE A 258 2.22 4.85 -10.09
CA ILE A 258 3.53 5.09 -9.46
C ILE A 258 3.98 3.83 -8.71
N GLY A 259 4.93 3.09 -9.29
CA GLY A 259 5.49 1.91 -8.65
C GLY A 259 6.31 2.24 -7.40
N ALA A 260 6.95 3.40 -7.38
CA ALA A 260 7.80 3.85 -6.26
C ALA A 260 7.05 3.94 -4.93
N LEU A 261 5.72 4.11 -4.93
CA LEU A 261 4.89 4.12 -3.72
C LEU A 261 5.08 2.85 -2.88
N THR A 262 5.38 1.73 -3.51
CA THR A 262 5.46 0.42 -2.84
C THR A 262 6.83 -0.22 -2.92
N HIS A 263 7.61 -0.02 -3.99
CA HIS A 263 8.92 -0.68 -4.14
C HIS A 263 10.12 0.16 -3.70
N SER A 264 9.97 1.49 -3.48
CA SER A 264 11.10 2.39 -3.16
C SER A 264 10.84 3.29 -1.96
N VAL A 265 9.92 2.91 -1.08
CA VAL A 265 9.64 3.68 0.14
C VAL A 265 10.60 3.29 1.27
N SER A 266 11.16 4.28 1.96
CA SER A 266 11.89 4.09 3.23
C SER A 266 10.89 4.02 4.37
N ASN A 267 11.06 3.06 5.27
CA ASN A 267 10.17 2.92 6.42
C ASN A 267 10.26 4.15 7.34
N ILE A 268 9.09 4.53 7.88
CA ILE A 268 8.98 5.56 8.92
C ILE A 268 9.45 4.99 10.26
N ASP A 269 10.16 5.80 11.06
CA ASP A 269 10.60 5.36 12.39
C ASP A 269 9.47 5.46 13.41
N ILE A 270 9.07 4.30 13.96
CA ILE A 270 8.07 4.15 15.01
C ILE A 270 8.66 3.26 16.10
N SER A 271 8.52 3.65 17.35
CA SER A 271 9.04 2.89 18.49
C SER A 271 7.96 2.58 19.53
N MET A 272 8.16 1.49 20.25
CA MET A 272 7.39 1.14 21.43
C MET A 272 8.25 1.37 22.68
N ASN A 273 7.68 2.02 23.69
CA ASN A 273 8.31 2.25 24.97
C ASN A 273 7.48 1.57 26.05
N LEU A 274 8.06 0.55 26.69
CA LEU A 274 7.45 -0.23 27.77
C LEU A 274 7.76 0.39 29.13
N SER A 275 6.78 0.43 30.01
CA SER A 275 6.90 0.66 31.45
C SER A 275 6.30 -0.54 32.19
N VAL A 276 7.05 -1.08 33.13
CA VAL A 276 6.57 -2.15 34.01
C VAL A 276 6.13 -1.53 35.32
N SER A 277 4.91 -1.82 35.76
CA SER A 277 4.45 -1.42 37.09
C SER A 277 5.31 -2.13 38.12
N SER A 278 6.30 -1.43 38.70
CA SER A 278 7.11 -1.99 39.78
C SER A 278 6.18 -2.37 40.94
N LYS A 279 6.12 -3.66 41.25
CA LYS A 279 5.75 -4.04 42.62
C LYS A 279 6.79 -3.38 43.51
N GLU A 280 6.39 -2.36 44.27
CA GLU A 280 7.22 -1.81 45.36
C GLU A 280 7.86 -2.97 46.12
N ALA A 281 9.15 -2.86 46.30
CA ALA A 281 9.92 -3.80 47.10
C ALA A 281 9.28 -3.86 48.50
N ILE A 282 8.53 -4.93 48.75
CA ILE A 282 8.19 -5.38 50.10
C ILE A 282 9.41 -6.08 50.66
N PHE A 283 10.46 -5.34 51.01
CA PHE A 283 11.53 -5.73 51.92
C PHE A 283 12.01 -4.45 52.60
N ALA A 284 11.30 -4.09 53.65
CA ALA A 284 11.81 -3.32 54.77
C ALA A 284 11.96 -4.27 55.98
#